data_d869a00087753f608f53940e2d18aeea
#
_entry.id   d869a00087753f608f53940e2d18aeea
#
_cell.length_a   1.000
_cell.length_b   1.000
_cell.length_c   1.000
_cell.angle_alpha   90.00
_cell.angle_beta   90.00
_cell.angle_gamma   90.00
#
_symmetry.space_group_name_H-M   'P 1'
#
loop_
_entity.id
_entity.type
_entity.pdbx_description
1 polymer ?
#
loop_
_entity_poly.entity_id
_entity_poly.type
_entity_poly.pdbx_seq_one_letter_code
_entity_poly.pdbx_strand_id
1 'polypeptide(L)'
;MKKYILITVILINAVVFAQKGPKIEFKDKDNTIDYGTVNKDDDSGLRTFEFTNTGDEPLIITNVQSTCGCTVPSKPTEPIAPGKTGKIDVKYNMHTGPIRKTITVESNAVNVEEGRVAIKIKGEVIEKPVVNLLEKKKTSPMMQ
;
A
#
# COMPACT_ATOMS: atom_id res chain seq x y z
N MET A 1 -62.74 30.64 -9.19
CA MET A 1 -62.25 29.24 -9.28
C MET A 1 -60.79 29.24 -8.95
N LYS A 2 -60.46 28.87 -7.72
CA LYS A 2 -59.07 28.85 -7.26
C LYS A 2 -58.49 27.48 -7.56
N LYS A 3 -57.56 27.45 -8.52
CA LYS A 3 -56.75 26.24 -8.80
C LYS A 3 -55.71 26.08 -7.72
N TYR A 4 -55.90 25.14 -6.84
CA TYR A 4 -54.90 24.71 -5.89
C TYR A 4 -53.90 23.79 -6.64
N ILE A 5 -52.77 24.33 -6.99
CA ILE A 5 -51.63 23.53 -7.45
C ILE A 5 -51.03 22.89 -6.20
N LEU A 6 -51.35 21.64 -5.99
CA LEU A 6 -50.67 20.76 -5.02
C LEU A 6 -49.28 20.47 -5.57
N ILE A 7 -48.29 21.26 -5.16
CA ILE A 7 -46.90 20.92 -5.34
C ILE A 7 -46.61 19.81 -4.32
N THR A 8 -46.74 18.60 -4.79
CA THR A 8 -46.26 17.42 -4.05
C THR A 8 -44.75 17.44 -4.14
N VAL A 9 -44.10 18.04 -3.15
CA VAL A 9 -42.66 17.91 -2.95
C VAL A 9 -42.40 16.46 -2.56
N ILE A 10 -42.04 15.66 -3.55
CA ILE A 10 -41.50 14.32 -3.32
C ILE A 10 -40.13 14.53 -2.69
N LEU A 11 -40.09 14.50 -1.38
CA LEU A 11 -38.86 14.31 -0.62
C LEU A 11 -38.36 12.91 -0.96
N ILE A 12 -37.51 12.86 -1.98
CA ILE A 12 -36.68 11.70 -2.23
C ILE A 12 -35.70 11.65 -1.05
N ASN A 13 -36.09 10.97 0.00
CA ASN A 13 -35.19 10.51 1.00
C ASN A 13 -34.23 9.54 0.28
N ALA A 14 -33.12 10.05 -0.20
CA ALA A 14 -31.99 9.24 -0.54
C ALA A 14 -31.51 8.58 0.78
N VAL A 15 -32.10 7.44 1.08
CA VAL A 15 -31.59 6.56 2.11
C VAL A 15 -30.20 6.14 1.57
N VAL A 16 -29.20 6.89 1.95
CA VAL A 16 -27.82 6.44 1.82
C VAL A 16 -27.77 5.21 2.72
N PHE A 17 -27.92 4.04 2.12
CA PHE A 17 -27.57 2.80 2.78
C PHE A 17 -26.08 2.91 3.08
N ALA A 18 -25.74 3.46 4.23
CA ALA A 18 -24.41 3.31 4.79
C ALA A 18 -24.23 1.80 4.92
N GLN A 19 -23.44 1.23 4.00
CA GLN A 19 -23.16 -0.20 4.02
C GLN A 19 -22.59 -0.53 5.39
N LYS A 20 -23.39 -1.25 6.18
CA LYS A 20 -22.92 -1.80 7.45
C LYS A 20 -21.92 -2.90 7.13
N GLY A 21 -20.91 -2.99 7.93
CA GLY A 21 -19.87 -4.00 7.77
C GLY A 21 -18.45 -3.45 7.95
N PRO A 22 -17.48 -4.31 7.85
CA PRO A 22 -16.08 -3.91 7.96
C PRO A 22 -15.66 -3.07 6.74
N LYS A 23 -14.84 -2.06 6.98
CA LYS A 23 -14.31 -1.17 5.95
C LYS A 23 -12.82 -1.01 6.12
N ILE A 24 -12.09 -1.04 5.02
CA ILE A 24 -10.65 -0.87 5.02
C ILE A 24 -10.27 0.48 4.41
N GLU A 25 -9.42 1.22 5.10
CA GLU A 25 -8.86 2.48 4.63
C GLU A 25 -7.37 2.51 4.92
N PHE A 26 -6.56 2.61 3.89
CA PHE A 26 -5.11 2.73 4.01
C PHE A 26 -4.71 4.17 4.27
N LYS A 27 -3.70 4.34 5.12
CA LYS A 27 -3.15 5.64 5.49
C LYS A 27 -2.32 6.28 4.37
N ASP A 28 -1.66 5.43 3.57
CA ASP A 28 -0.81 5.88 2.49
C ASP A 28 -1.62 6.41 1.31
N LYS A 29 -1.19 7.56 0.78
CA LYS A 29 -1.83 8.18 -0.36
C LYS A 29 -1.84 7.22 -1.57
N ASP A 30 -3.02 7.07 -2.18
CA ASP A 30 -3.23 6.16 -3.32
C ASP A 30 -2.81 4.72 -3.04
N ASN A 31 -2.81 4.31 -1.76
CA ASN A 31 -2.37 2.99 -1.30
C ASN A 31 -0.95 2.64 -1.80
N THR A 32 -0.07 3.65 -1.86
CA THR A 32 1.25 3.50 -2.45
C THR A 32 2.34 4.00 -1.50
N ILE A 33 3.34 3.14 -1.25
CA ILE A 33 4.58 3.55 -0.58
C ILE A 33 5.67 3.76 -1.63
N ASP A 34 6.29 4.93 -1.57
CA ASP A 34 7.44 5.27 -2.40
C ASP A 34 8.73 5.07 -1.60
N TYR A 35 9.58 4.16 -2.07
CA TYR A 35 10.92 3.94 -1.51
C TYR A 35 11.88 5.09 -1.84
N GLY A 36 11.55 5.91 -2.86
CA GLY A 36 12.51 6.83 -3.43
C GLY A 36 13.68 6.10 -4.08
N THR A 37 14.86 6.69 -4.04
CA THR A 37 16.10 6.03 -4.45
C THR A 37 16.81 5.47 -3.22
N VAL A 38 16.90 4.16 -3.14
CA VAL A 38 17.50 3.45 -1.99
C VAL A 38 18.67 2.59 -2.44
N ASN A 39 19.65 2.44 -1.54
CA ASN A 39 20.79 1.57 -1.79
C ASN A 39 20.51 0.17 -1.26
N LYS A 40 20.79 -0.86 -2.05
CA LYS A 40 20.50 -2.26 -1.67
C LYS A 40 21.20 -2.72 -0.40
N ASP A 41 22.35 -2.14 -0.08
CA ASP A 41 23.17 -2.53 1.07
C ASP A 41 22.77 -1.79 2.36
N ASP A 42 22.07 -0.67 2.22
CA ASP A 42 21.70 0.20 3.33
C ASP A 42 20.22 0.08 3.73
N ASP A 43 19.36 -0.44 2.85
CA ASP A 43 17.93 -0.57 3.07
C ASP A 43 17.50 -2.04 3.16
N SER A 44 16.74 -2.38 4.18
CA SER A 44 16.23 -3.75 4.37
C SER A 44 15.15 -4.16 3.37
N GLY A 45 14.60 -3.21 2.64
CA GLY A 45 13.46 -3.42 1.75
C GLY A 45 12.12 -3.58 2.46
N LEU A 46 12.08 -3.48 3.79
CA LEU A 46 10.86 -3.61 4.56
C LEU A 46 10.08 -2.29 4.57
N ARG A 47 8.80 -2.35 4.28
CA ARG A 47 7.83 -1.26 4.44
C ARG A 47 6.55 -1.80 5.05
N THR A 48 5.91 -0.96 5.85
CA THR A 48 4.67 -1.29 6.54
C THR A 48 3.54 -0.41 6.03
N PHE A 49 2.50 -1.03 5.51
CA PHE A 49 1.24 -0.37 5.20
C PHE A 49 0.35 -0.38 6.44
N GLU A 50 -0.07 0.79 6.90
CA GLU A 50 -1.04 0.92 7.96
C GLU A 50 -2.44 1.13 7.36
N PHE A 51 -3.43 0.44 7.93
CA PHE A 51 -4.83 0.61 7.56
C PHE A 51 -5.70 0.66 8.80
N THR A 52 -6.86 1.29 8.66
CA THR A 52 -7.85 1.40 9.73
C THR A 52 -9.14 0.72 9.29
N ASN A 53 -9.76 -0.01 10.21
CA ASN A 53 -11.15 -0.45 10.03
C ASN A 53 -12.08 0.72 10.34
N THR A 54 -12.58 1.38 9.32
CA THR A 54 -13.53 2.50 9.44
C THR A 54 -14.98 2.05 9.45
N GLY A 55 -15.20 0.74 9.43
CA GLY A 55 -16.53 0.13 9.52
C GLY A 55 -17.03 -0.08 10.96
N ASP A 56 -18.14 -0.77 11.08
CA ASP A 56 -18.81 -1.09 12.34
C ASP A 56 -18.74 -2.57 12.73
N GLU A 57 -18.09 -3.38 11.91
CA GLU A 57 -17.85 -4.80 12.16
C GLU A 57 -16.35 -5.15 12.07
N PRO A 58 -15.90 -6.28 12.66
CA PRO A 58 -14.51 -6.69 12.58
C PRO A 58 -14.04 -6.91 11.15
N LEU A 59 -12.89 -6.33 10.81
CA LEU A 59 -12.23 -6.49 9.52
C LEU A 59 -11.25 -7.66 9.57
N ILE A 60 -11.39 -8.59 8.66
CA ILE A 60 -10.53 -9.77 8.53
C ILE A 60 -9.76 -9.68 7.23
N ILE A 61 -8.44 -9.71 7.31
CA ILE A 61 -7.57 -9.85 6.14
C ILE A 61 -7.41 -11.35 5.86
N THR A 62 -8.03 -11.80 4.79
CA THR A 62 -8.03 -13.21 4.44
C THR A 62 -6.76 -13.65 3.71
N ASN A 63 -6.26 -12.78 2.82
CA ASN A 63 -5.08 -13.08 2.03
C ASN A 63 -4.33 -11.81 1.64
N VAL A 64 -3.01 -11.94 1.43
CA VAL A 64 -2.17 -10.88 0.86
C VAL A 64 -1.22 -11.53 -0.13
N GLN A 65 -1.31 -11.14 -1.40
CA GLN A 65 -0.54 -11.74 -2.49
C GLN A 65 0.23 -10.68 -3.25
N SER A 66 1.48 -10.99 -3.58
CA SER A 66 2.27 -10.21 -4.53
C SER A 66 2.24 -10.85 -5.93
N THR A 67 2.35 -10.04 -6.96
CA THR A 67 2.43 -10.48 -8.35
C THR A 67 3.74 -11.17 -8.70
N CYS A 68 4.76 -11.11 -7.83
CA CYS A 68 6.04 -11.80 -8.02
C CYS A 68 6.61 -12.31 -6.69
N GLY A 69 7.46 -13.33 -6.74
CA GLY A 69 8.19 -13.86 -5.59
C GLY A 69 9.28 -12.94 -5.01
N CYS A 70 9.51 -11.77 -5.64
CA CYS A 70 10.48 -10.77 -5.17
C CYS A 70 9.95 -9.88 -4.04
N THR A 71 8.68 -10.05 -3.68
CA THR A 71 8.01 -9.31 -2.61
C THR A 71 7.29 -10.30 -1.72
N VAL A 72 7.61 -10.26 -0.43
CA VAL A 72 6.99 -11.14 0.57
C VAL A 72 6.12 -10.31 1.49
N PRO A 73 4.80 -10.39 1.35
CA PRO A 73 3.88 -9.73 2.26
C PRO A 73 3.60 -10.59 3.49
N SER A 74 3.36 -9.94 4.62
CA SER A 74 2.77 -10.57 5.80
C SER A 74 1.44 -9.89 6.15
N LYS A 75 0.53 -10.62 6.77
CA LYS A 75 -0.80 -10.12 7.11
C LYS A 75 -1.10 -10.26 8.60
N PRO A 76 -2.00 -9.45 9.16
CA PRO A 76 -2.54 -9.68 10.49
C PRO A 76 -3.24 -11.04 10.55
N THR A 77 -3.06 -11.74 11.65
CA THR A 77 -3.71 -13.02 11.93
C THR A 77 -5.04 -12.84 12.67
N GLU A 78 -5.19 -11.74 13.38
CA GLU A 78 -6.37 -11.43 14.16
C GLU A 78 -7.29 -10.42 13.45
N PRO A 79 -8.60 -10.52 13.68
CA PRO A 79 -9.55 -9.51 13.19
C PRO A 79 -9.25 -8.13 13.77
N ILE A 80 -9.38 -7.11 12.93
CA ILE A 80 -9.21 -5.71 13.32
C ILE A 80 -10.56 -5.15 13.74
N ALA A 81 -10.70 -4.83 15.02
CA ALA A 81 -11.94 -4.27 15.56
C ALA A 81 -12.29 -2.91 14.94
N PRO A 82 -13.56 -2.51 14.94
CA PRO A 82 -13.99 -1.19 14.47
C PRO A 82 -13.18 -0.06 15.08
N GLY A 83 -12.69 0.86 14.25
CA GLY A 83 -11.86 2.01 14.65
C GLY A 83 -10.41 1.68 14.98
N LYS A 84 -10.00 0.42 14.90
CA LYS A 84 -8.62 -0.01 15.16
C LYS A 84 -7.80 -0.05 13.88
N THR A 85 -6.48 0.02 14.06
CA THR A 85 -5.49 0.00 12.99
C THR A 85 -4.82 -1.36 12.89
N GLY A 86 -4.65 -1.85 11.68
CA GLY A 86 -3.85 -3.02 11.35
C GLY A 86 -2.64 -2.66 10.51
N LYS A 87 -1.74 -3.62 10.34
CA LYS A 87 -0.50 -3.45 9.58
C LYS A 87 -0.28 -4.63 8.63
N ILE A 88 0.20 -4.31 7.45
CA ILE A 88 0.69 -5.27 6.46
C ILE A 88 2.13 -4.94 6.18
N ASP A 89 3.04 -5.84 6.53
CA ASP A 89 4.46 -5.67 6.22
C ASP A 89 4.75 -6.24 4.84
N VAL A 90 5.48 -5.48 4.05
CA VAL A 90 5.88 -5.86 2.70
C VAL A 90 7.40 -5.76 2.61
N LYS A 91 8.06 -6.89 2.38
CA LYS A 91 9.50 -6.93 2.19
C LYS A 91 9.82 -7.14 0.72
N TYR A 92 10.53 -6.17 0.14
CA TYR A 92 11.10 -6.26 -1.20
C TYR A 92 12.54 -6.78 -1.13
N ASN A 93 12.93 -7.66 -2.04
CA ASN A 93 14.25 -8.30 -2.03
C ASN A 93 15.40 -7.45 -2.59
N MET A 94 15.17 -6.16 -2.78
CA MET A 94 16.17 -5.14 -3.13
C MET A 94 16.97 -5.45 -4.41
N HIS A 95 16.32 -6.03 -5.41
CA HIS A 95 16.93 -6.11 -6.75
C HIS A 95 17.20 -4.72 -7.30
N THR A 96 18.40 -4.52 -7.82
CA THR A 96 18.81 -3.25 -8.46
C THR A 96 17.90 -2.91 -9.64
N GLY A 97 17.51 -1.66 -9.72
CA GLY A 97 16.63 -1.12 -10.74
C GLY A 97 15.29 -0.60 -10.19
N PRO A 98 14.33 -0.29 -11.07
CA PRO A 98 13.07 0.29 -10.67
C PRO A 98 12.18 -0.68 -9.89
N ILE A 99 11.60 -0.20 -8.80
CA ILE A 99 10.57 -0.92 -8.02
C ILE A 99 9.20 -0.51 -8.57
N ARG A 100 8.41 -1.48 -9.02
CA ARG A 100 7.02 -1.30 -9.43
C ARG A 100 6.28 -2.60 -9.16
N LYS A 101 5.73 -2.74 -7.96
CA LYS A 101 5.03 -3.97 -7.56
C LYS A 101 3.67 -3.64 -7.01
N THR A 102 2.72 -4.51 -7.31
CA THR A 102 1.36 -4.47 -6.78
C THR A 102 1.15 -5.67 -5.88
N ILE A 103 0.58 -5.43 -4.74
CA ILE A 103 0.18 -6.44 -3.77
C ILE A 103 -1.33 -6.37 -3.64
N THR A 104 -2.01 -7.49 -3.78
CA THR A 104 -3.46 -7.58 -3.61
C THR A 104 -3.76 -8.00 -2.19
N VAL A 105 -4.55 -7.20 -1.50
CA VAL A 105 -5.07 -7.49 -0.15
C VAL A 105 -6.51 -7.95 -0.30
N GLU A 106 -6.82 -9.13 0.20
CA GLU A 106 -8.17 -9.69 0.23
C GLU A 106 -8.72 -9.66 1.65
N SER A 107 -9.94 -9.22 1.80
CA SER A 107 -10.59 -9.04 3.10
C SER A 107 -12.10 -9.21 3.00
N ASN A 108 -12.78 -9.14 4.15
CA ASN A 108 -14.23 -9.08 4.20
C ASN A 108 -14.78 -7.64 4.11
N ALA A 109 -13.97 -6.66 3.73
CA ALA A 109 -14.37 -5.26 3.65
C ALA A 109 -15.46 -5.05 2.58
N VAL A 110 -16.49 -4.27 2.94
CA VAL A 110 -17.64 -4.00 2.07
C VAL A 110 -17.47 -2.72 1.23
N ASN A 111 -16.47 -1.90 1.53
CA ASN A 111 -16.21 -0.64 0.82
C ASN A 111 -15.27 -0.79 -0.37
N VAL A 112 -14.78 -1.98 -0.65
CA VAL A 112 -13.92 -2.29 -1.79
C VAL A 112 -14.51 -3.43 -2.58
N GLU A 113 -14.27 -3.42 -3.89
CA GLU A 113 -14.83 -4.42 -4.81
C GLU A 113 -14.38 -5.84 -4.44
N GLU A 114 -15.32 -6.73 -4.24
CA GLU A 114 -15.10 -8.12 -3.83
C GLU A 114 -14.18 -8.29 -2.59
N GLY A 115 -14.10 -7.26 -1.73
CA GLY A 115 -13.19 -7.27 -0.59
C GLY A 115 -11.71 -7.12 -0.95
N ARG A 116 -11.40 -6.77 -2.20
CA ARG A 116 -10.03 -6.67 -2.71
C ARG A 116 -9.57 -5.25 -2.88
N VAL A 117 -8.36 -4.97 -2.43
CA VAL A 117 -7.70 -3.68 -2.63
C VAL A 117 -6.25 -3.89 -3.05
N ALA A 118 -5.81 -3.11 -4.01
CA ALA A 118 -4.42 -3.11 -4.45
C ALA A 118 -3.61 -2.07 -3.66
N ILE A 119 -2.53 -2.51 -3.04
CA ILE A 119 -1.49 -1.65 -2.50
C ILE A 119 -0.25 -1.74 -3.39
N LYS A 120 0.54 -0.68 -3.46
CA LYS A 120 1.65 -0.58 -4.41
C LYS A 120 2.92 -0.13 -3.72
N ILE A 121 4.04 -0.63 -4.21
CA ILE A 121 5.36 -0.11 -3.89
C ILE A 121 6.04 0.38 -5.17
N LYS A 122 6.72 1.51 -5.07
CA LYS A 122 7.50 2.09 -6.16
C LYS A 122 8.81 2.67 -5.64
N GLY A 123 9.74 2.92 -6.53
CA GLY A 123 11.04 3.50 -6.21
C GLY A 123 12.13 2.99 -7.12
N GLU A 124 13.36 3.14 -6.70
CA GLU A 124 14.54 2.67 -7.42
C GLU A 124 15.59 2.15 -6.45
N VAL A 125 16.13 0.98 -6.73
CA VAL A 125 17.24 0.39 -5.99
C VAL A 125 18.53 0.58 -6.76
N ILE A 126 19.51 1.19 -6.11
CA ILE A 126 20.86 1.38 -6.66
C ILE A 126 21.89 0.57 -5.88
N GLU A 127 23.02 0.31 -6.51
CA GLU A 127 24.24 -0.20 -5.86
C GLU A 127 25.25 0.93 -5.67
N LYS A 128 25.95 0.93 -4.55
CA LYS A 128 27.11 1.83 -4.38
C LYS A 128 28.16 1.48 -5.43
N PRO A 129 28.77 2.48 -6.10
CA PRO A 129 29.90 2.22 -6.96
C PRO A 129 30.98 1.52 -6.16
N VAL A 130 31.43 0.36 -6.62
CA VAL A 130 32.62 -0.28 -6.06
C VAL A 130 33.81 0.59 -6.43
N VAL A 131 34.23 1.45 -5.52
CA VAL A 131 35.48 2.20 -5.70
C VAL A 131 36.61 1.19 -5.58
N ASN A 132 37.08 0.69 -6.71
CA ASN A 132 38.30 -0.13 -6.78
C ASN A 132 39.48 0.73 -6.31
N LEU A 133 39.80 0.64 -5.02
CA LEU A 133 40.99 1.28 -4.44
C LEU A 133 42.29 0.81 -5.06
N LEU A 134 42.24 -0.23 -5.91
CA LEU A 134 43.42 -0.78 -6.60
C LEU A 134 43.84 0.05 -7.82
N GLU A 135 42.99 0.91 -8.35
CA GLU A 135 43.28 1.73 -9.52
C GLU A 135 44.06 3.01 -9.19
N LYS A 136 44.11 3.38 -7.90
CA LYS A 136 44.82 4.59 -7.45
C LYS A 136 46.32 4.42 -7.30
N LYS A 137 46.91 3.24 -7.58
CA LYS A 137 48.32 2.94 -7.40
C LYS A 137 49.15 2.94 -8.70
N LYS A 138 48.60 3.43 -9.80
CA LYS A 138 49.28 3.36 -11.10
C LYS A 138 49.53 4.71 -11.76
N THR A 139 49.74 5.76 -10.97
CA THR A 139 50.27 7.03 -11.48
C THR A 139 51.37 7.52 -10.53
N SER A 140 52.50 6.81 -10.53
CA SER A 140 53.75 7.47 -10.16
C SER A 140 54.34 8.04 -11.45
N PRO A 141 54.49 9.34 -11.58
CA PRO A 141 55.28 9.89 -12.65
C PRO A 141 56.72 9.47 -12.42
N MET A 142 57.28 8.75 -13.37
CA MET A 142 58.73 8.58 -13.44
C MET A 142 59.32 9.96 -13.72
N MET A 143 59.88 10.57 -12.71
CA MET A 143 60.79 11.71 -12.85
C MET A 143 62.15 11.13 -13.29
N GLN A 144 62.58 11.51 -14.46
CA GLN A 144 63.99 11.58 -14.81
C GLN A 144 64.49 12.98 -14.46
#